data_37a3dd538c7c483afbec1f272c9f39dd
#
_entry.id   37a3dd538c7c483afbec1f272c9f39dd
#
_cell.length_a   1.000
_cell.length_b   1.000
_cell.length_c   1.000
_cell.angle_alpha   90.00
_cell.angle_beta   90.00
_cell.angle_gamma   90.00
#
_symmetry.space_group_name_H-M   'P 1'
#
loop_
_entity.id
_entity.type
_entity.pdbx_description
1 polymer ?
#
loop_
_entity_poly.entity_id
_entity_poly.type
_entity_poly.pdbx_seq_one_letter_code
_entity_poly.pdbx_strand_id
1 'polypeptide(L)' 'MDAIAVGKRLTELRGKRSQERVARDNDLSLSAYTKYERGERIPRDEIKIRLAKYYERTVQEIFFAEK' A
#
# COMPACT_ATOMS: atom_id res chain seq x y z
N MET A 1 2.19 1.78 -14.18
CA MET A 1 1.92 1.22 -12.85
C MET A 1 0.53 0.62 -12.84
N ASP A 2 0.41 -0.60 -12.38
CA ASP A 2 -0.85 -1.32 -12.36
C ASP A 2 -1.46 -1.22 -10.97
N ALA A 3 -2.51 -0.42 -10.83
CA ALA A 3 -3.11 -0.14 -9.53
C ALA A 3 -3.66 -1.42 -8.87
N ILE A 4 -4.22 -2.31 -9.66
CA ILE A 4 -4.76 -3.55 -9.11
C ILE A 4 -3.65 -4.46 -8.59
N ALA A 5 -2.55 -4.56 -9.34
CA ALA A 5 -1.41 -5.36 -8.89
C ALA A 5 -0.80 -4.77 -7.61
N VAL A 6 -0.70 -3.44 -7.55
CA VAL A 6 -0.22 -2.77 -6.35
C VAL A 6 -1.12 -3.12 -5.16
N GLY A 7 -2.42 -3.04 -5.36
CA GLY A 7 -3.37 -3.35 -4.29
C GLY A 7 -3.23 -4.77 -3.78
N LYS A 8 -3.00 -5.72 -4.68
CA LYS A 8 -2.80 -7.11 -4.27
C LYS A 8 -1.53 -7.27 -3.45
N ARG A 9 -0.45 -6.59 -3.86
CA ARG A 9 0.80 -6.66 -3.10
C ARG A 9 0.62 -6.07 -1.71
N LEU A 10 -0.07 -4.93 -1.61
CA LEU A 10 -0.32 -4.32 -0.30
C LEU A 10 -1.14 -5.24 0.58
N THR A 11 -2.15 -5.88 0.03
CA THR A 11 -2.98 -6.81 0.78
C THR A 11 -2.15 -7.97 1.32
N GLU A 12 -1.27 -8.51 0.50
CA GLU A 12 -0.40 -9.61 0.91
C GLU A 12 0.57 -9.18 1.99
N LEU A 13 1.17 -7.99 1.82
CA LEU A 13 2.12 -7.49 2.79
C LEU A 13 1.45 -7.19 4.12
N ARG A 14 0.21 -6.73 4.08
CA ARG A 14 -0.54 -6.46 5.30
C ARG A 14 -0.71 -7.72 6.14
N GLY A 15 -0.91 -8.87 5.51
CA GLY A 15 -1.05 -10.12 6.22
C GLY A 15 -2.21 -10.09 7.18
N LYS A 16 -1.96 -10.41 8.44
CA LYS A 16 -3.02 -10.50 9.43
C LYS A 16 -3.38 -9.18 10.10
N ARG A 17 -2.65 -8.12 9.81
CA ARG A 17 -2.97 -6.81 10.38
C ARG A 17 -4.28 -6.31 9.77
N SER A 18 -5.06 -5.57 10.55
CA SER A 18 -6.27 -4.98 9.99
C SER A 18 -5.92 -3.78 9.12
N GLN A 19 -6.80 -3.47 8.17
CA GLN A 19 -6.62 -2.27 7.37
C GLN A 19 -6.61 -1.03 8.24
N GLU A 20 -7.44 -1.01 9.29
CA GLU A 20 -7.48 0.11 10.22
C GLU A 20 -6.14 0.31 10.89
N ARG A 21 -5.51 -0.78 11.31
CA ARG A 21 -4.22 -0.69 11.97
C ARG A 21 -3.16 -0.12 11.04
N VAL A 22 -3.11 -0.62 9.82
CA VAL A 22 -2.11 -0.15 8.86
C VAL A 22 -2.33 1.31 8.51
N ALA A 23 -3.59 1.70 8.32
CA ALA A 23 -3.91 3.09 8.02
C ALA A 23 -3.46 3.99 9.17
N ARG A 24 -3.78 3.62 10.40
CA ARG A 24 -3.41 4.41 11.56
C ARG A 24 -1.89 4.51 11.71
N ASP A 25 -1.19 3.39 11.54
CA ASP A 25 0.27 3.38 11.68
C ASP A 25 0.95 4.25 10.65
N ASN A 26 0.29 4.50 9.53
CA ASN A 26 0.86 5.29 8.44
C ASN A 26 0.21 6.65 8.28
N ASP A 27 -0.59 7.04 9.27
CA ASP A 27 -1.21 8.36 9.30
C ASP A 27 -2.12 8.59 8.09
N LEU A 28 -2.85 7.54 7.72
CA LEU A 28 -3.77 7.56 6.60
C LEU A 28 -5.19 7.33 7.10
N SER A 29 -6.17 7.85 6.37
CA SER A 29 -7.55 7.48 6.66
C SER A 29 -7.77 6.04 6.20
N LEU A 30 -8.71 5.37 6.85
CA LEU A 30 -9.09 4.02 6.44
C LEU A 30 -9.58 4.03 5.00
N SER A 31 -10.36 5.04 4.66
CA SER A 31 -10.89 5.17 3.30
C SER A 31 -9.78 5.23 2.26
N ALA A 32 -8.74 6.01 2.52
CA ALA A 32 -7.63 6.11 1.58
C ALA A 32 -6.90 4.79 1.44
N TYR A 33 -6.58 4.15 2.57
CA TYR A 33 -5.81 2.91 2.51
C TYR A 33 -6.59 1.80 1.81
N THR A 34 -7.91 1.69 2.09
CA THR A 34 -8.70 0.65 1.45
C THR A 34 -8.76 0.84 -0.05
N LYS A 35 -8.78 2.09 -0.51
CA LYS A 35 -8.78 2.36 -1.95
C LYS A 35 -7.47 1.92 -2.59
N TYR A 36 -6.37 2.05 -1.87
CA TYR A 36 -5.08 1.57 -2.39
C TYR A 36 -5.13 0.05 -2.59
N GLU A 37 -5.65 -0.68 -1.61
CA GLU A 37 -5.72 -2.14 -1.73
C GLU A 37 -6.68 -2.59 -2.82
N ARG A 38 -7.73 -1.83 -3.05
CA ARG A 38 -8.70 -2.17 -4.09
C ARG A 38 -8.25 -1.79 -5.49
N GLY A 39 -7.16 -1.06 -5.61
CA GLY A 39 -6.71 -0.60 -6.91
C GLY A 39 -7.51 0.57 -7.44
N GLU A 40 -8.24 1.26 -6.57
CA GLU A 40 -9.04 2.42 -6.97
C GLU A 40 -8.24 3.70 -6.96
N ARG A 41 -7.11 3.71 -6.28
CA ARG A 41 -6.27 4.89 -6.18
C ARG A 41 -4.81 4.46 -6.01
N ILE A 42 -3.91 5.23 -6.61
CA ILE A 42 -2.47 5.05 -6.41
C ILE A 42 -2.02 6.09 -5.38
N PRO A 43 -1.30 5.69 -4.34
CA PRO A 43 -0.79 6.68 -3.39
C PRO A 43 0.21 7.60 -4.04
N ARG A 44 0.27 8.84 -3.57
CA ARG A 44 1.28 9.76 -4.03
C ARG A 44 2.63 9.37 -3.45
N ASP A 45 3.68 9.99 -3.97
CA ASP A 45 5.04 9.52 -3.73
C ASP A 45 5.42 9.43 -2.26
N GLU A 46 5.06 10.43 -1.46
CA GLU A 46 5.44 10.39 -0.05
C GLU A 46 4.76 9.24 0.69
N ILE A 47 3.55 8.89 0.27
CA ILE A 47 2.84 7.77 0.90
C ILE A 47 3.42 6.45 0.43
N LYS A 48 3.83 6.37 -0.84
CA LYS A 48 4.52 5.19 -1.34
C LYS A 48 5.77 4.90 -0.50
N ILE A 49 6.54 5.93 -0.22
CA ILE A 49 7.76 5.79 0.56
C ILE A 49 7.43 5.33 1.97
N ARG A 50 6.40 5.91 2.57
CA ARG A 50 5.99 5.56 3.92
C ARG A 50 5.55 4.11 4.02
N LEU A 51 4.72 3.66 3.09
CA LEU A 51 4.25 2.29 3.09
C LEU A 51 5.38 1.30 2.83
N ALA A 52 6.30 1.66 1.93
CA ALA A 52 7.44 0.79 1.65
C ALA A 52 8.28 0.59 2.90
N LYS A 53 8.56 1.67 3.63
CA LYS A 53 9.31 1.56 4.88
C LYS A 53 8.56 0.71 5.90
N TYR A 54 7.27 0.92 6.00
CA TYR A 54 6.44 0.20 6.95
C TYR A 54 6.48 -1.31 6.70
N TYR A 55 6.40 -1.70 5.44
CA TYR A 55 6.40 -3.11 5.07
C TYR A 55 7.81 -3.66 4.83
N GLU A 56 8.84 -2.82 5.01
CA GLU A 56 10.24 -3.23 4.84
C GLU A 56 10.51 -3.76 3.43
N ARG A 57 9.98 -3.03 2.48
CA ARG A 57 10.20 -3.30 1.05
C ARG A 57 10.66 -2.01 0.39
N THR A 58 11.16 -2.12 -0.83
CA THR A 58 11.47 -0.91 -1.58
C THR A 58 10.21 -0.42 -2.31
N VAL A 59 10.21 0.85 -2.64
CA VAL A 59 9.14 1.42 -3.46
C VAL A 59 9.03 0.66 -4.78
N GLN A 60 10.19 0.31 -5.34
CA GLN A 60 10.21 -0.44 -6.60
C GLN A 60 9.48 -1.78 -6.47
N GLU A 61 9.71 -2.48 -5.38
CA GLU A 61 9.11 -3.81 -5.19
C GLU A 61 7.60 -3.77 -5.11
N ILE A 62 7.06 -2.74 -4.47
CA ILE A 62 5.62 -2.66 -4.26
C ILE A 62 4.92 -2.00 -5.44
N PHE A 63 5.45 -0.87 -5.90
CA PHE A 63 4.70 0.01 -6.81
C PHE A 63 5.16 -0.06 -8.25
N PHE A 64 6.36 -0.50 -8.50
CA PHE A 64 6.90 -0.50 -9.85
C PHE A 64 7.36 -1.86 -10.32
N ALA A 65 7.14 -2.90 -9.54
CA ALA A 65 7.53 -4.25 -9.95
C ALA A 65 6.74 -4.67 -11.16
N GLU A 66 7.41 -5.38 -12.06
CA GLU A 66 6.75 -5.95 -13.22
C GLU A 66 6.66 -7.44 -13.05
N LYS A 67 5.69 -8.01 -13.72
CA LYS A 67 5.48 -9.43 -13.58
C LYS A 67 6.44 -10.27 -14.33
#